data_be3df1c0dc460ba70b368a42a46a5b46
#
_entry.id   be3df1c0dc460ba70b368a42a46a5b46
#
_cell.length_a   1.000
_cell.length_b   1.000
_cell.length_c   1.000
_cell.angle_alpha   90.00
_cell.angle_beta   90.00
_cell.angle_gamma   90.00
#
_symmetry.space_group_name_H-M   'P 1'
#
loop_
_entity.id
_entity.type
_entity.pdbx_description
1 polymer ?
#
loop_
_entity_poly.entity_id
_entity_poly.type
_entity_poly.pdbx_seq_one_letter_code
_entity_poly.pdbx_strand_id
1 'polypeptide(L)'
;INGMKQVKPKKFLGQHFLKDLQVAQDIADTVDACPSLPILEVGPGMGVLTQFLLKKERPVKVVELDFESVAFLRENFSIMGENIIEQDFLKMDLSQLFGGQPFVLTGNYPYNISSQIFFKMLDYKDLIPCCTGMIQKEVAERIAAGPGSKTCGILSVLIQAWYHVEYLFTVHEHVFNPP
;
A
#
# COMPACT_ATOMS: atom_id res chain seq x y z
N ILE A 1 17.38 -2.59 -22.34
CA ILE A 1 16.90 -3.48 -21.27
C ILE A 1 15.92 -4.46 -21.90
N ASN A 2 16.44 -5.31 -22.78
CA ASN A 2 15.67 -6.35 -23.43
C ASN A 2 15.80 -7.63 -22.62
N GLY A 3 14.71 -8.10 -22.02
CA GLY A 3 14.65 -9.43 -21.43
C GLY A 3 14.02 -9.59 -20.06
N MET A 4 13.57 -8.52 -19.40
CA MET A 4 12.80 -8.68 -18.16
C MET A 4 11.41 -9.23 -18.49
N LYS A 5 11.13 -10.44 -18.02
CA LYS A 5 9.80 -11.03 -18.10
C LYS A 5 8.86 -10.20 -17.24
N GLN A 6 7.93 -9.48 -17.85
CA GLN A 6 6.93 -8.72 -17.12
C GLN A 6 5.93 -9.64 -16.44
N VAL A 7 5.63 -9.35 -15.19
CA VAL A 7 4.55 -10.00 -14.45
C VAL A 7 3.22 -9.47 -14.96
N LYS A 8 2.25 -10.37 -15.20
CA LYS A 8 0.90 -9.97 -15.61
C LYS A 8 0.00 -9.76 -14.39
N PRO A 9 -0.85 -8.72 -14.40
CA PRO A 9 -1.81 -8.51 -13.33
C PRO A 9 -2.78 -9.70 -13.22
N LYS A 10 -3.12 -10.07 -11.99
CA LYS A 10 -4.07 -11.15 -11.70
C LYS A 10 -5.36 -10.57 -11.13
N LYS A 11 -6.45 -10.73 -11.87
CA LYS A 11 -7.76 -10.16 -11.50
C LYS A 11 -8.24 -10.66 -10.14
N PHE A 12 -8.03 -11.94 -9.81
CA PHE A 12 -8.47 -12.51 -8.53
C PHE A 12 -7.69 -11.97 -7.32
N LEU A 13 -6.51 -11.37 -7.55
CA LEU A 13 -5.74 -10.67 -6.53
C LEU A 13 -6.03 -9.17 -6.52
N GLY A 14 -6.92 -8.67 -7.37
CA GLY A 14 -7.25 -7.26 -7.45
C GLY A 14 -6.10 -6.39 -7.93
N GLN A 15 -5.18 -6.94 -8.72
CA GLN A 15 -3.99 -6.24 -9.18
C GLN A 15 -4.30 -5.25 -10.29
N HIS A 16 -3.85 -4.00 -10.10
CA HIS A 16 -3.81 -2.94 -11.10
C HIS A 16 -2.43 -2.31 -11.05
N PHE A 17 -1.54 -2.75 -11.93
CA PHE A 17 -0.16 -2.27 -11.92
C PHE A 17 -0.05 -0.85 -12.45
N LEU A 18 0.55 0.02 -11.65
CA LEU A 18 0.80 1.40 -12.00
C LEU A 18 1.91 1.49 -13.06
N LYS A 19 1.68 2.25 -14.12
CA LYS A 19 2.62 2.41 -15.24
C LYS A 19 3.34 3.76 -15.22
N ASP A 20 2.70 4.79 -14.69
CA ASP A 20 3.22 6.15 -14.69
C ASP A 20 4.16 6.36 -13.51
N LEU A 21 5.45 6.58 -13.80
CA LEU A 21 6.48 6.73 -12.78
C LEU A 21 6.32 8.01 -11.97
N GLN A 22 5.82 9.10 -12.56
CA GLN A 22 5.58 10.34 -11.80
C GLN A 22 4.47 10.15 -10.80
N VAL A 23 3.39 9.48 -11.19
CA VAL A 23 2.29 9.13 -10.28
C VAL A 23 2.79 8.21 -9.17
N ALA A 24 3.61 7.22 -9.51
CA ALA A 24 4.22 6.33 -8.52
C ALA A 24 5.07 7.09 -7.51
N GLN A 25 5.86 8.04 -7.98
CA GLN A 25 6.66 8.89 -7.10
C GLN A 25 5.77 9.77 -6.21
N ASP A 26 4.72 10.36 -6.76
CA ASP A 26 3.79 11.21 -6.00
C ASP A 26 3.12 10.40 -4.89
N ILE A 27 2.74 9.16 -5.16
CA ILE A 27 2.16 8.27 -4.14
C ILE A 27 3.21 7.90 -3.09
N ALA A 28 4.42 7.52 -3.50
CA ALA A 28 5.50 7.19 -2.58
C ALA A 28 5.86 8.39 -1.68
N ASP A 29 5.86 9.60 -2.23
CA ASP A 29 6.18 10.83 -1.51
C ASP A 29 5.14 11.19 -0.44
N THR A 30 3.95 10.61 -0.48
CA THR A 30 2.93 10.83 0.58
C THR A 30 3.43 10.41 1.96
N VAL A 31 4.37 9.47 2.05
CA VAL A 31 4.95 9.05 3.34
C VAL A 31 5.79 10.13 4.00
N ASP A 32 6.21 11.15 3.26
CA ASP A 32 6.99 12.26 3.81
C ASP A 32 6.16 13.11 4.77
N ALA A 33 4.83 13.09 4.65
CA ALA A 33 3.91 13.74 5.60
C ALA A 33 3.72 12.93 6.89
N CYS A 34 4.16 11.67 6.93
CA CYS A 34 4.11 10.79 8.09
C CYS A 34 5.38 10.92 8.94
N PRO A 35 5.33 10.52 10.23
CA PRO A 35 6.55 10.43 11.04
C PRO A 35 7.64 9.60 10.37
N SER A 36 8.92 9.90 10.65
CA SER A 36 10.06 9.20 10.08
C SER A 36 10.25 7.82 10.72
N LEU A 37 9.30 6.94 10.47
CA LEU A 37 9.25 5.57 10.96
C LEU A 37 9.55 4.59 9.82
N PRO A 38 9.83 3.33 10.13
CA PRO A 38 9.89 2.28 9.09
C PRO A 38 8.61 2.25 8.25
N ILE A 39 8.72 1.77 7.03
CA ILE A 39 7.62 1.70 6.06
C ILE A 39 7.32 0.25 5.71
N LEU A 40 6.04 -0.13 5.77
CA LEU A 40 5.54 -1.36 5.18
C LEU A 40 4.72 -1.02 3.93
N GLU A 41 5.14 -1.54 2.79
CA GLU A 41 4.37 -1.45 1.54
C GLU A 41 3.57 -2.73 1.33
N VAL A 42 2.26 -2.60 1.12
CA VAL A 42 1.36 -3.72 0.81
C VAL A 42 1.15 -3.80 -0.70
N GLY A 43 1.40 -4.98 -1.27
CA GLY A 43 1.15 -5.24 -2.68
C GLY A 43 2.09 -4.50 -3.64
N PRO A 44 3.40 -4.61 -3.47
CA PRO A 44 4.36 -3.86 -4.29
C PRO A 44 4.35 -4.25 -5.77
N GLY A 45 3.80 -5.40 -6.13
CA GLY A 45 3.81 -5.88 -7.51
C GLY A 45 5.23 -5.97 -8.05
N MET A 46 5.52 -5.23 -9.13
CA MET A 46 6.86 -5.15 -9.71
C MET A 46 7.74 -4.07 -9.08
N GLY A 47 7.36 -3.52 -7.94
CA GLY A 47 8.18 -2.57 -7.20
C GLY A 47 8.16 -1.14 -7.71
N VAL A 48 7.08 -0.72 -8.37
CA VAL A 48 6.97 0.63 -8.96
C VAL A 48 7.02 1.71 -7.87
N LEU A 49 6.29 1.56 -6.77
CA LEU A 49 6.42 2.42 -5.60
C LEU A 49 7.70 2.15 -4.82
N THR A 50 8.04 0.87 -4.68
CA THR A 50 9.16 0.40 -3.87
C THR A 50 10.46 1.11 -4.21
N GLN A 51 10.75 1.30 -5.50
CA GLN A 51 11.96 1.98 -5.95
C GLN A 51 12.10 3.39 -5.37
N PHE A 52 10.99 4.09 -5.20
CA PHE A 52 10.99 5.45 -4.63
C PHE A 52 11.02 5.41 -3.09
N LEU A 53 10.35 4.43 -2.48
CA LEU A 53 10.37 4.27 -1.01
C LEU A 53 11.78 3.95 -0.50
N LEU A 54 12.54 3.15 -1.25
CA LEU A 54 13.92 2.80 -0.89
C LEU A 54 14.87 4.00 -0.86
N LYS A 55 14.52 5.10 -1.54
CA LYS A 55 15.30 6.33 -1.53
C LYS A 55 15.05 7.23 -0.32
N LYS A 56 14.08 6.87 0.53
CA LYS A 56 13.69 7.69 1.70
C LYS A 56 14.61 7.54 2.90
N GLU A 57 15.63 6.67 2.81
CA GLU A 57 16.57 6.40 3.91
C GLU A 57 15.88 5.94 5.21
N ARG A 58 14.81 5.17 5.05
CA ARG A 58 14.03 4.56 6.13
C ARG A 58 13.98 3.04 5.92
N PRO A 59 13.91 2.23 6.99
CA PRO A 59 13.69 0.80 6.81
C PRO A 59 12.41 0.56 6.01
N VAL A 60 12.49 -0.27 4.95
CA VAL A 60 11.34 -0.62 4.10
C VAL A 60 11.21 -2.13 4.04
N LYS A 61 10.01 -2.60 4.33
CA LYS A 61 9.59 -3.98 4.07
C LYS A 61 8.42 -3.95 3.10
N VAL A 62 8.32 -4.99 2.27
CA VAL A 62 7.19 -5.17 1.37
C VAL A 62 6.56 -6.52 1.61
N VAL A 63 5.23 -6.60 1.51
CA VAL A 63 4.49 -7.86 1.62
C VAL A 63 3.68 -8.08 0.35
N GLU A 64 3.88 -9.24 -0.27
CA GLU A 64 3.28 -9.61 -1.54
C GLU A 64 2.82 -11.06 -1.51
N LEU A 65 1.60 -11.31 -1.95
CA LEU A 65 1.02 -12.66 -2.00
C LEU A 65 1.31 -13.36 -3.33
N ASP A 66 1.45 -12.60 -4.42
CA ASP A 66 1.66 -13.15 -5.75
C ASP A 66 3.10 -13.64 -5.91
N PHE A 67 3.26 -14.96 -6.09
CA PHE A 67 4.60 -15.57 -6.18
C PHE A 67 5.43 -15.09 -7.38
N GLU A 68 4.80 -14.74 -8.50
CA GLU A 68 5.53 -14.19 -9.66
C GLU A 68 6.07 -12.80 -9.37
N SER A 69 5.27 -11.96 -8.70
CA SER A 69 5.72 -10.64 -8.25
C SER A 69 6.84 -10.76 -7.22
N VAL A 70 6.75 -11.70 -6.28
CA VAL A 70 7.81 -11.96 -5.31
C VAL A 70 9.10 -12.38 -6.00
N ALA A 71 9.03 -13.28 -6.99
CA ALA A 71 10.20 -13.69 -7.76
C ALA A 71 10.83 -12.51 -8.50
N PHE A 72 10.01 -11.66 -9.11
CA PHE A 72 10.47 -10.44 -9.78
C PHE A 72 11.17 -9.50 -8.80
N LEU A 73 10.58 -9.28 -7.62
CA LEU A 73 11.17 -8.42 -6.59
C LEU A 73 12.51 -8.95 -6.08
N ARG A 74 12.60 -10.25 -5.81
CA ARG A 74 13.85 -10.89 -5.36
C ARG A 74 14.97 -10.76 -6.38
N GLU A 75 14.63 -10.79 -7.66
CA GLU A 75 15.60 -10.62 -8.75
C GLU A 75 16.02 -9.15 -8.92
N ASN A 76 15.08 -8.23 -8.90
CA ASN A 76 15.31 -6.82 -9.26
C ASN A 76 15.57 -5.91 -8.06
N PHE A 77 15.21 -6.35 -6.86
CA PHE A 77 15.42 -5.65 -5.59
C PHE A 77 16.17 -6.54 -4.61
N SER A 78 17.21 -7.23 -5.07
CA SER A 78 17.95 -8.20 -4.27
C SER A 78 18.55 -7.61 -2.99
N ILE A 79 18.81 -6.30 -2.97
CA ILE A 79 19.30 -5.60 -1.79
C ILE A 79 18.32 -5.68 -0.60
N MET A 80 17.03 -5.86 -0.87
CA MET A 80 16.03 -5.96 0.18
C MET A 80 16.08 -7.29 0.94
N GLY A 81 16.54 -8.39 0.29
CA GLY A 81 16.67 -9.68 0.93
C GLY A 81 15.40 -10.14 1.63
N GLU A 82 15.49 -10.42 2.92
CA GLU A 82 14.37 -10.88 3.75
C GLU A 82 13.27 -9.82 3.98
N ASN A 83 13.51 -8.57 3.61
CA ASN A 83 12.51 -7.51 3.67
C ASN A 83 11.44 -7.65 2.57
N ILE A 84 11.61 -8.57 1.64
CA ILE A 84 10.56 -9.01 0.72
C ILE A 84 9.85 -10.19 1.36
N ILE A 85 8.61 -9.97 1.81
CA ILE A 85 7.84 -10.95 2.58
C ILE A 85 6.76 -11.54 1.69
N GLU A 86 6.85 -12.86 1.43
CA GLU A 86 5.85 -13.60 0.66
C GLU A 86 4.78 -14.15 1.62
N GLN A 87 3.77 -13.33 1.90
CA GLN A 87 2.67 -13.69 2.79
C GLN A 87 1.39 -12.97 2.39
N ASP A 88 0.28 -13.46 2.91
CA ASP A 88 -1.00 -12.76 2.87
C ASP A 88 -1.02 -11.72 4.01
N PHE A 89 -1.03 -10.44 3.67
CA PHE A 89 -1.08 -9.35 4.63
C PHE A 89 -2.22 -9.51 5.63
N LEU A 90 -3.38 -9.98 5.17
CA LEU A 90 -4.57 -10.12 6.01
C LEU A 90 -4.41 -11.21 7.10
N LYS A 91 -3.43 -12.12 6.93
CA LYS A 91 -3.16 -13.21 7.86
C LYS A 91 -1.90 -13.00 8.70
N MET A 92 -1.14 -11.94 8.44
CA MET A 92 0.10 -11.66 9.16
C MET A 92 -0.16 -11.17 10.58
N ASP A 93 0.72 -11.58 11.51
CA ASP A 93 0.89 -10.89 12.78
C ASP A 93 1.85 -9.72 12.56
N LEU A 94 1.38 -8.49 12.77
CA LEU A 94 2.16 -7.28 12.57
C LEU A 94 2.91 -6.83 13.83
N SER A 95 2.68 -7.47 14.97
CA SER A 95 3.17 -7.00 16.27
C SER A 95 4.69 -6.90 16.37
N GLN A 96 5.42 -7.75 15.64
CA GLN A 96 6.89 -7.80 15.68
C GLN A 96 7.55 -7.52 14.33
N LEU A 97 6.80 -6.98 13.38
CA LEU A 97 7.30 -6.76 12.02
C LEU A 97 8.58 -5.91 11.98
N PHE A 98 8.62 -4.86 12.77
CA PHE A 98 9.79 -4.00 12.97
C PHE A 98 10.24 -4.03 14.45
N GLY A 99 10.31 -5.21 15.03
CA GLY A 99 10.74 -5.37 16.43
C GLY A 99 9.80 -4.74 17.45
N GLY A 100 8.51 -4.64 17.13
CA GLY A 100 7.52 -3.96 17.97
C GLY A 100 7.48 -2.44 17.79
N GLN A 101 8.33 -1.87 16.93
CA GLN A 101 8.33 -0.45 16.61
C GLN A 101 7.13 -0.06 15.76
N PRO A 102 6.51 1.10 15.98
CA PRO A 102 5.52 1.66 15.08
C PRO A 102 6.06 1.86 13.66
N PHE A 103 5.20 1.78 12.68
CA PHE A 103 5.56 1.92 11.27
C PHE A 103 4.46 2.59 10.46
N VAL A 104 4.82 3.07 9.28
CA VAL A 104 3.90 3.67 8.30
C VAL A 104 3.47 2.58 7.33
N LEU A 105 2.16 2.51 7.08
CA LEU A 105 1.56 1.63 6.07
C LEU A 105 1.35 2.40 4.78
N THR A 106 1.77 1.86 3.66
CA THR A 106 1.54 2.46 2.35
C THR A 106 1.36 1.40 1.26
N GLY A 107 0.91 1.81 0.10
CA GLY A 107 0.82 0.95 -1.07
C GLY A 107 -0.16 1.46 -2.12
N ASN A 108 -0.09 0.82 -3.28
CA ASN A 108 -1.18 0.77 -4.25
C ASN A 108 -2.02 -0.44 -3.87
N TYR A 109 -3.02 -0.24 -3.01
CA TYR A 109 -3.72 -1.35 -2.37
C TYR A 109 -4.55 -2.14 -3.38
N PRO A 110 -4.50 -3.51 -3.31
CA PRO A 110 -5.39 -4.34 -4.12
C PRO A 110 -6.85 -3.95 -3.88
N TYR A 111 -7.58 -3.66 -4.96
CA TYR A 111 -8.92 -3.08 -4.85
C TYR A 111 -9.93 -4.00 -4.15
N ASN A 112 -9.80 -5.32 -4.33
CA ASN A 112 -10.75 -6.30 -3.80
C ASN A 112 -10.62 -6.54 -2.29
N ILE A 113 -9.54 -6.08 -1.66
CA ILE A 113 -9.27 -6.28 -0.22
C ILE A 113 -8.95 -4.97 0.52
N SER A 114 -9.09 -3.82 -0.12
CA SER A 114 -8.71 -2.55 0.50
C SER A 114 -9.44 -2.29 1.81
N SER A 115 -10.75 -2.56 1.88
CA SER A 115 -11.52 -2.42 3.13
C SER A 115 -11.01 -3.34 4.23
N GLN A 116 -10.67 -4.59 3.90
CA GLN A 116 -10.12 -5.56 4.85
C GLN A 116 -8.73 -5.13 5.36
N ILE A 117 -7.92 -4.51 4.48
CA ILE A 117 -6.62 -3.95 4.87
C ILE A 117 -6.82 -2.85 5.93
N PHE A 118 -7.78 -1.97 5.74
CA PHE A 118 -8.05 -0.90 6.70
C PHE A 118 -8.66 -1.41 8.01
N PHE A 119 -9.50 -2.45 7.98
CA PHE A 119 -9.95 -3.11 9.20
C PHE A 119 -8.77 -3.71 9.97
N LYS A 120 -7.85 -4.35 9.27
CA LYS A 120 -6.63 -4.86 9.91
C LYS A 120 -5.75 -3.74 10.47
N MET A 121 -5.62 -2.64 9.75
CA MET A 121 -4.92 -1.45 10.25
C MET A 121 -5.52 -0.98 11.59
N LEU A 122 -6.83 -0.95 11.70
CA LEU A 122 -7.53 -0.58 12.94
C LEU A 122 -7.20 -1.54 14.09
N ASP A 123 -7.07 -2.84 13.82
CA ASP A 123 -6.67 -3.82 14.84
C ASP A 123 -5.25 -3.56 15.36
N TYR A 124 -4.41 -2.94 14.56
CA TYR A 124 -3.02 -2.61 14.90
C TYR A 124 -2.79 -1.09 14.97
N LYS A 125 -3.80 -0.30 15.30
CA LYS A 125 -3.73 1.17 15.28
C LYS A 125 -2.62 1.75 16.15
N ASP A 126 -2.27 1.05 17.24
CA ASP A 126 -1.20 1.49 18.13
C ASP A 126 0.20 1.33 17.49
N LEU A 127 0.33 0.47 16.47
CA LEU A 127 1.55 0.27 15.71
C LEU A 127 1.57 1.01 14.38
N ILE A 128 0.41 1.44 13.88
CA ILE A 128 0.29 2.10 12.58
C ILE A 128 -0.27 3.51 12.78
N PRO A 129 0.57 4.47 13.18
CA PRO A 129 0.13 5.84 13.44
C PRO A 129 -0.20 6.63 12.18
N CYS A 130 0.26 6.19 11.02
CA CYS A 130 0.07 6.88 9.76
C CYS A 130 -0.04 5.86 8.61
N CYS A 131 -1.00 6.09 7.73
CA CYS A 131 -1.24 5.27 6.57
C CYS A 131 -1.45 6.16 5.35
N THR A 132 -0.79 5.83 4.26
CA THR A 132 -0.98 6.51 2.99
C THR A 132 -1.19 5.47 1.89
N GLY A 133 -1.51 5.91 0.68
CA GLY A 133 -1.58 5.02 -0.46
C GLY A 133 -2.78 5.32 -1.34
N MET A 134 -2.95 4.46 -2.32
CA MET A 134 -3.98 4.63 -3.32
C MET A 134 -5.02 3.52 -3.25
N ILE A 135 -6.28 3.92 -3.37
CA ILE A 135 -7.45 3.05 -3.39
C ILE A 135 -8.40 3.53 -4.48
N GLN A 136 -9.42 2.73 -4.77
CA GLN A 136 -10.47 3.15 -5.70
C GLN A 136 -11.14 4.44 -5.21
N LYS A 137 -11.47 5.30 -6.16
CA LYS A 137 -12.02 6.63 -5.89
C LYS A 137 -13.27 6.59 -5.01
N GLU A 138 -14.20 5.67 -5.29
CA GLU A 138 -15.44 5.55 -4.50
C GLU A 138 -15.15 5.17 -3.04
N VAL A 139 -14.16 4.30 -2.83
CA VAL A 139 -13.74 3.90 -1.47
C VAL A 139 -13.09 5.08 -0.75
N ALA A 140 -12.22 5.82 -1.44
CA ALA A 140 -11.57 7.01 -0.89
C ALA A 140 -12.58 8.09 -0.50
N GLU A 141 -13.54 8.38 -1.37
CA GLU A 141 -14.60 9.35 -1.10
C GLU A 141 -15.45 8.94 0.10
N ARG A 142 -15.75 7.64 0.23
CA ARG A 142 -16.53 7.11 1.35
C ARG A 142 -15.77 7.22 2.65
N ILE A 143 -14.48 6.89 2.67
CA ILE A 143 -13.64 6.97 3.88
C ILE A 143 -13.44 8.42 4.30
N ALA A 144 -13.29 9.34 3.37
CA ALA A 144 -13.10 10.76 3.63
C ALA A 144 -14.40 11.52 3.91
N ALA A 145 -15.56 10.89 3.70
CA ALA A 145 -16.86 11.51 3.90
C ALA A 145 -17.08 11.91 5.36
N GLY A 146 -17.60 13.12 5.57
CA GLY A 146 -17.93 13.61 6.92
C GLY A 146 -19.06 12.84 7.60
N PRO A 147 -19.16 12.88 8.93
CA PRO A 147 -20.25 12.28 9.68
C PRO A 147 -21.61 12.79 9.20
N GLY A 148 -22.59 11.89 9.09
CA GLY A 148 -23.94 12.22 8.61
C GLY A 148 -24.09 12.31 7.10
N SER A 149 -23.00 12.16 6.33
CA SER A 149 -23.05 12.05 4.87
C SER A 149 -23.70 10.74 4.46
N LYS A 150 -24.45 10.75 3.35
CA LYS A 150 -25.06 9.54 2.77
C LYS A 150 -24.00 8.51 2.30
N THR A 151 -22.78 8.99 2.03
CA THR A 151 -21.67 8.15 1.60
C THR A 151 -20.84 7.59 2.76
N CYS A 152 -21.06 8.10 3.98
CA CYS A 152 -20.37 7.63 5.18
C CYS A 152 -20.86 6.24 5.59
N GLY A 153 -19.95 5.26 5.69
CA GLY A 153 -20.22 3.89 6.12
C GLY A 153 -19.51 3.55 7.42
N ILE A 154 -19.71 2.32 7.90
CA ILE A 154 -19.08 1.83 9.14
C ILE A 154 -17.55 1.97 9.11
N LEU A 155 -16.90 1.58 8.00
CA LEU A 155 -15.44 1.70 7.87
C LEU A 155 -14.98 3.15 8.04
N SER A 156 -15.69 4.09 7.42
CA SER A 156 -15.42 5.52 7.52
C SER A 156 -15.48 6.01 8.97
N VAL A 157 -16.53 5.64 9.69
CA VAL A 157 -16.72 6.00 11.10
C VAL A 157 -15.57 5.45 11.95
N LEU A 158 -15.22 4.19 11.77
CA LEU A 158 -14.17 3.53 12.55
C LEU A 158 -12.78 4.12 12.27
N ILE A 159 -12.46 4.39 11.01
CA ILE A 159 -11.18 5.01 10.65
C ILE A 159 -11.10 6.42 11.22
N GLN A 160 -12.13 7.24 11.05
CA GLN A 160 -12.14 8.63 11.51
C GLN A 160 -12.16 8.75 13.03
N ALA A 161 -12.56 7.71 13.76
CA ALA A 161 -12.45 7.69 15.22
C ALA A 161 -11.00 7.71 15.71
N TRP A 162 -10.05 7.22 14.92
CA TRP A 162 -8.65 7.06 15.29
C TRP A 162 -7.67 7.79 14.39
N TYR A 163 -8.08 8.17 13.18
CA TYR A 163 -7.23 8.80 12.17
C TYR A 163 -7.89 10.06 11.62
N HIS A 164 -7.07 11.06 11.33
CA HIS A 164 -7.46 12.17 10.48
C HIS A 164 -7.33 11.75 9.03
N VAL A 165 -8.38 11.84 8.24
CA VAL A 165 -8.40 11.37 6.85
C VAL A 165 -8.32 12.55 5.90
N GLU A 166 -7.37 12.49 4.94
CA GLU A 166 -7.23 13.46 3.88
C GLU A 166 -7.28 12.79 2.51
N TYR A 167 -8.13 13.32 1.63
CA TYR A 167 -8.16 12.96 0.23
C TYR A 167 -7.17 13.86 -0.51
N LEU A 168 -6.04 13.30 -0.96
CA LEU A 168 -4.92 14.09 -1.46
C LEU A 168 -5.07 14.45 -2.94
N PHE A 169 -5.29 13.46 -3.81
CA PHE A 169 -5.45 13.67 -5.25
C PHE A 169 -6.10 12.48 -5.92
N THR A 170 -6.58 12.67 -7.15
CA THR A 170 -7.18 11.62 -7.98
C THR A 170 -6.20 11.21 -9.08
N VAL A 171 -6.13 9.91 -9.33
CA VAL A 171 -5.32 9.30 -10.38
C VAL A 171 -6.24 8.72 -11.46
N HIS A 172 -5.99 9.03 -12.73
CA HIS A 172 -6.79 8.51 -13.82
C HIS A 172 -6.48 7.04 -14.10
N GLU A 173 -7.51 6.26 -14.44
CA GLU A 173 -7.41 4.82 -14.66
C GLU A 173 -6.43 4.42 -15.76
N HIS A 174 -6.20 5.28 -16.76
CA HIS A 174 -5.31 4.97 -17.88
C HIS A 174 -3.83 4.81 -17.49
N VAL A 175 -3.41 5.22 -16.28
CA VAL A 175 -2.05 5.01 -15.78
C VAL A 175 -1.83 3.60 -15.22
N PHE A 176 -2.87 2.77 -15.21
CA PHE A 176 -2.83 1.40 -14.71
C PHE A 176 -2.84 0.35 -15.82
N ASN A 177 -2.38 -0.83 -15.49
CA ASN A 177 -2.49 -2.04 -16.28
C ASN A 177 -3.08 -3.16 -15.41
N PRO A 178 -4.32 -3.64 -15.62
CA PRO A 178 -5.34 -3.04 -16.51
C PRO A 178 -5.89 -1.73 -15.94
N PRO A 179 -6.59 -0.94 -16.77
CA PRO A 179 -7.22 0.30 -16.31
C PRO A 179 -8.29 0.10 -15.25
#